data_064b1c0761bcc4c066094ed982ccb048
#
_entry.id   064b1c0761bcc4c066094ed982ccb048
#
_cell.length_a   1.000
_cell.length_b   1.000
_cell.length_c   1.000
_cell.angle_alpha   90.00
_cell.angle_beta   90.00
_cell.angle_gamma   90.00
#
_symmetry.space_group_name_H-M   'P 1'
#
loop_
_entity.id
_entity.type
_entity.pdbx_description
1 polymer ?
#
loop_
_entity_poly.entity_id
_entity_poly.type
_entity_poly.pdbx_seq_one_letter_code
_entity_poly.pdbx_strand_id
1 'polypeptide(L)'
;MNIFEEIKKLNFPQGQYIIVGSGPLVAHNMKETKDIDIVVSPELFKKCEQEGREKLPWTYPDKLGHIYLRRGCIELYLDVNCKDFNPTLKELLQKADTIEWIPFASLEDILQFKIAYDKPKHAQDIEKIKEYLNNSH
;
A
#
# COMPACT_ATOMS: atom_id res chain seq x y z
N MET A 1 8.20 11.25 -10.48
CA MET A 1 7.73 11.53 -9.11
C MET A 1 8.65 10.85 -8.11
N ASN A 2 9.03 11.56 -7.07
CA ASN A 2 9.80 10.98 -5.97
C ASN A 2 8.84 10.62 -4.85
N ILE A 3 8.55 9.32 -4.69
CA ILE A 3 7.58 8.86 -3.71
C ILE A 3 8.01 9.17 -2.27
N PHE A 4 9.34 9.13 -1.99
CA PHE A 4 9.83 9.43 -0.63
C PHE A 4 9.48 10.86 -0.24
N GLU A 5 9.67 11.82 -1.14
CA GLU A 5 9.33 13.22 -0.87
C GLU A 5 7.82 13.40 -0.68
N GLU A 6 7.01 12.78 -1.52
CA GLU A 6 5.55 12.89 -1.42
C GLU A 6 5.03 12.30 -0.11
N ILE A 7 5.58 11.15 0.32
CA ILE A 7 5.18 10.53 1.57
C ILE A 7 5.64 11.37 2.78
N LYS A 8 6.86 11.90 2.75
CA LYS A 8 7.38 12.71 3.85
C LYS A 8 6.57 13.98 4.08
N LYS A 9 6.02 14.57 3.02
CA LYS A 9 5.15 15.75 3.14
C LYS A 9 3.90 15.49 3.97
N LEU A 10 3.43 14.24 4.01
CA LEU A 10 2.23 13.88 4.77
C LEU A 10 2.44 13.99 6.27
N ASN A 11 3.66 13.77 6.73
CA ASN A 11 4.04 13.80 8.13
C ASN A 11 3.13 12.92 9.01
N PHE A 12 2.82 11.72 8.52
CA PHE A 12 1.96 10.78 9.24
C PHE A 12 2.70 10.19 10.45
N PRO A 13 1.99 9.94 11.57
CA PRO A 13 2.61 9.36 12.77
C PRO A 13 3.12 7.94 12.51
N GLN A 14 4.31 7.65 13.01
CA GLN A 14 4.86 6.30 12.92
C GLN A 14 3.93 5.30 13.63
N GLY A 15 3.81 4.11 13.06
CA GLY A 15 2.95 3.06 13.59
C GLY A 15 1.49 3.16 13.15
N GLN A 16 1.11 4.23 12.47
CA GLN A 16 -0.27 4.44 12.03
C GLN A 16 -0.45 4.34 10.52
N TYR A 17 0.60 4.01 9.78
CA TYR A 17 0.52 3.88 8.34
C TYR A 17 1.57 2.92 7.79
N ILE A 18 1.32 2.40 6.60
CA ILE A 18 2.27 1.59 5.85
C ILE A 18 1.99 1.75 4.35
N ILE A 19 3.05 1.81 3.55
CA ILE A 19 2.93 1.93 2.11
C ILE A 19 2.69 0.56 1.50
N VAL A 20 1.65 0.43 0.68
CA VAL A 20 1.27 -0.81 0.01
C VAL A 20 1.20 -0.59 -1.50
N GLY A 21 0.58 -1.50 -2.23
CA GLY A 21 0.44 -1.37 -3.68
C GLY A 21 1.77 -1.42 -4.40
N SER A 22 2.01 -0.49 -5.30
CA SER A 22 3.26 -0.44 -6.08
C SER A 22 4.39 0.30 -5.36
N GLY A 23 4.09 1.03 -4.27
CA GLY A 23 5.11 1.79 -3.54
C GLY A 23 6.32 0.96 -3.12
N PRO A 24 6.14 -0.23 -2.50
CA PRO A 24 7.27 -1.08 -2.14
C PRO A 24 8.13 -1.48 -3.34
N LEU A 25 7.54 -1.72 -4.50
CA LEU A 25 8.33 -2.03 -5.70
C LEU A 25 9.15 -0.83 -6.15
N VAL A 26 8.57 0.36 -6.08
CA VAL A 26 9.28 1.60 -6.41
C VAL A 26 10.46 1.81 -5.46
N ALA A 27 10.25 1.57 -4.15
CA ALA A 27 11.29 1.71 -3.15
C ALA A 27 12.46 0.76 -3.38
N HIS A 28 12.21 -0.40 -4.00
CA HIS A 28 13.23 -1.38 -4.36
C HIS A 28 13.72 -1.22 -5.81
N ASN A 29 13.41 -0.10 -6.46
CA ASN A 29 13.83 0.21 -7.83
C ASN A 29 13.33 -0.79 -8.88
N MET A 30 12.16 -1.38 -8.66
CA MET A 30 11.60 -2.42 -9.54
C MET A 30 10.63 -1.88 -10.57
N LYS A 31 10.08 -0.70 -10.34
CA LYS A 31 9.17 -0.02 -11.27
C LYS A 31 8.97 1.44 -10.89
N GLU A 32 8.20 2.15 -11.70
CA GLU A 32 7.72 3.50 -11.38
C GLU A 32 6.21 3.43 -11.15
N THR A 33 5.66 4.42 -10.47
CA THR A 33 4.22 4.53 -10.25
C THR A 33 3.79 5.99 -10.25
N LYS A 34 2.50 6.21 -10.51
CA LYS A 34 1.88 7.54 -10.45
C LYS A 34 1.06 7.73 -9.19
N ASP A 35 0.72 6.64 -8.51
CA ASP A 35 -0.13 6.65 -7.31
C ASP A 35 0.58 5.99 -6.15
N ILE A 36 0.30 6.48 -4.96
CA ILE A 36 0.86 5.94 -3.72
C ILE A 36 -0.31 5.47 -2.87
N ASP A 37 -0.36 4.16 -2.60
CA ASP A 37 -1.40 3.54 -1.79
C ASP A 37 -0.89 3.35 -0.37
N ILE A 38 -1.64 3.82 0.62
CA ILE A 38 -1.25 3.78 2.03
C ILE A 38 -2.38 3.19 2.85
N VAL A 39 -2.09 2.15 3.63
CA VAL A 39 -3.01 1.66 4.65
C VAL A 39 -2.76 2.47 5.91
N VAL A 40 -3.81 3.00 6.51
CA VAL A 40 -3.73 3.86 7.69
C VAL A 40 -4.60 3.33 8.81
N SER A 41 -4.28 3.73 10.06
CA SER A 41 -5.10 3.40 11.22
C SER A 41 -6.48 4.04 11.09
N PRO A 42 -7.51 3.50 11.79
CA PRO A 42 -8.84 4.14 11.79
C PRO A 42 -8.80 5.59 12.26
N GLU A 43 -7.96 5.91 13.25
CA GLU A 43 -7.83 7.27 13.77
C GLU A 43 -7.25 8.22 12.71
N LEU A 44 -6.20 7.79 12.02
CA LEU A 44 -5.58 8.59 10.97
C LEU A 44 -6.52 8.75 9.78
N PHE A 45 -7.23 7.68 9.41
CA PHE A 45 -8.22 7.73 8.33
C PHE A 45 -9.29 8.79 8.62
N LYS A 46 -9.85 8.77 9.84
CA LYS A 46 -10.87 9.73 10.26
C LYS A 46 -10.36 11.16 10.21
N LYS A 47 -9.14 11.38 10.68
CA LYS A 47 -8.51 12.71 10.64
C LYS A 47 -8.38 13.20 9.21
N CYS A 48 -7.90 12.37 8.31
CA CYS A 48 -7.71 12.72 6.90
C CYS A 48 -9.05 12.96 6.20
N GLU A 49 -10.09 12.21 6.57
CA GLU A 49 -11.44 12.42 6.07
C GLU A 49 -11.95 13.81 6.49
N GLN A 50 -11.73 14.19 7.75
CA GLN A 50 -12.13 15.49 8.27
C GLN A 50 -11.37 16.65 7.64
N GLU A 51 -10.18 16.38 7.11
CA GLU A 51 -9.37 17.37 6.39
C GLU A 51 -9.85 17.60 4.96
N GLY A 52 -10.92 16.93 4.55
CA GLY A 52 -11.56 17.19 3.27
C GLY A 52 -11.04 16.39 2.07
N ARG A 53 -10.32 15.28 2.31
CA ARG A 53 -9.90 14.41 1.22
C ARG A 53 -11.13 13.83 0.51
N GLU A 54 -11.02 13.63 -0.81
CA GLU A 54 -12.11 13.08 -1.60
C GLU A 54 -12.41 11.64 -1.18
N LYS A 55 -13.70 11.31 -0.98
CA LYS A 55 -14.16 9.95 -0.64
C LYS A 55 -14.57 9.25 -1.93
N LEU A 56 -14.03 8.06 -2.16
CA LEU A 56 -14.31 7.28 -3.34
C LEU A 56 -14.77 5.88 -2.95
N PRO A 57 -15.74 5.31 -3.67
CA PRO A 57 -16.19 3.96 -3.39
C PRO A 57 -15.23 2.93 -4.00
N TRP A 58 -15.02 1.82 -3.27
CA TRP A 58 -14.38 0.66 -3.85
C TRP A 58 -15.28 0.04 -4.91
N THR A 59 -14.68 -0.42 -5.99
CA THR A 59 -15.41 -1.03 -7.10
C THR A 59 -15.31 -2.55 -7.15
N TYR A 60 -14.46 -3.15 -6.32
CA TYR A 60 -14.31 -4.60 -6.27
C TYR A 60 -15.54 -5.22 -5.57
N PRO A 61 -16.08 -6.35 -6.07
CA PRO A 61 -17.30 -6.94 -5.52
C PRO A 61 -17.25 -7.26 -4.04
N ASP A 62 -16.10 -7.70 -3.52
CA ASP A 62 -15.94 -8.02 -2.10
C ASP A 62 -15.68 -6.79 -1.22
N LYS A 63 -15.64 -5.60 -1.83
CA LYS A 63 -15.41 -4.33 -1.13
C LYS A 63 -16.56 -3.35 -1.29
N LEU A 64 -17.71 -3.78 -1.79
CA LEU A 64 -18.88 -2.91 -1.95
C LEU A 64 -19.26 -2.30 -0.60
N GLY A 65 -19.52 -1.00 -0.58
CA GLY A 65 -19.83 -0.27 0.65
C GLY A 65 -18.63 0.29 1.38
N HIS A 66 -17.42 -0.10 1.00
CA HIS A 66 -16.19 0.48 1.56
C HIS A 66 -15.79 1.73 0.78
N ILE A 67 -15.09 2.64 1.45
CA ILE A 67 -14.57 3.85 0.82
C ILE A 67 -13.06 3.94 1.04
N TYR A 68 -12.41 4.70 0.17
CA TYR A 68 -11.03 5.12 0.38
C TYR A 68 -10.94 6.63 0.14
N LEU A 69 -9.84 7.23 0.57
CA LEU A 69 -9.65 8.68 0.47
C LEU A 69 -8.56 8.96 -0.57
N ARG A 70 -8.72 10.07 -1.31
CA ARG A 70 -7.72 10.48 -2.29
C ARG A 70 -7.46 11.98 -2.23
N ARG A 71 -6.19 12.33 -2.37
CA ARG A 71 -5.77 13.71 -2.60
C ARG A 71 -4.50 13.67 -3.45
N GLY A 72 -4.58 14.19 -4.68
CA GLY A 72 -3.47 14.11 -5.62
C GLY A 72 -3.13 12.66 -5.95
N CYS A 73 -1.87 12.29 -5.80
CA CYS A 73 -1.40 10.93 -6.06
C CYS A 73 -1.54 9.99 -4.85
N ILE A 74 -2.04 10.49 -3.71
CA ILE A 74 -2.10 9.72 -2.47
C ILE A 74 -3.49 9.13 -2.28
N GLU A 75 -3.57 7.80 -2.10
CA GLU A 75 -4.80 7.08 -1.79
C GLU A 75 -4.65 6.41 -0.44
N LEU A 76 -5.63 6.63 0.44
CA LEU A 76 -5.61 6.11 1.81
C LEU A 76 -6.70 5.07 2.01
N TYR A 77 -6.34 3.94 2.60
CA TYR A 77 -7.21 2.79 2.80
C TYR A 77 -7.18 2.36 4.26
N LEU A 78 -8.31 1.86 4.76
CA LEU A 78 -8.35 1.19 6.07
C LEU A 78 -7.72 -0.20 5.98
N ASP A 79 -7.90 -0.88 4.87
CA ASP A 79 -7.23 -2.13 4.55
C ASP A 79 -7.24 -2.35 3.04
N VAL A 80 -6.43 -3.27 2.58
CA VAL A 80 -6.43 -3.72 1.18
C VAL A 80 -6.64 -5.24 1.12
N ASN A 81 -7.35 -5.76 2.11
CA ASN A 81 -7.63 -7.19 2.25
C ASN A 81 -8.30 -7.76 0.99
N CYS A 82 -7.96 -8.99 0.66
CA CYS A 82 -8.52 -9.65 -0.51
C CYS A 82 -8.54 -11.16 -0.27
N LYS A 83 -9.72 -11.77 -0.47
CA LYS A 83 -9.90 -13.22 -0.34
C LYS A 83 -9.43 -13.70 1.03
N ASP A 84 -8.49 -14.66 1.06
CA ASP A 84 -7.98 -15.25 2.30
C ASP A 84 -6.78 -14.49 2.88
N PHE A 85 -6.32 -13.43 2.23
CA PHE A 85 -5.18 -12.65 2.70
C PHE A 85 -5.67 -11.33 3.32
N ASN A 86 -5.73 -11.30 4.65
CA ASN A 86 -6.35 -10.21 5.40
C ASN A 86 -5.46 -9.75 6.57
N PRO A 87 -4.21 -9.33 6.31
CA PRO A 87 -3.33 -8.89 7.39
C PRO A 87 -3.80 -7.56 7.98
N THR A 88 -3.64 -7.41 9.30
CA THR A 88 -3.87 -6.14 9.97
C THR A 88 -2.72 -5.17 9.69
N LEU A 89 -2.94 -3.90 9.94
CA LEU A 89 -1.86 -2.90 9.86
C LEU A 89 -0.67 -3.30 10.75
N LYS A 90 -0.96 -3.77 11.96
CA LYS A 90 0.08 -4.23 12.89
C LYS A 90 0.90 -5.38 12.30
N GLU A 91 0.23 -6.35 11.69
CA GLU A 91 0.92 -7.49 11.07
C GLU A 91 1.78 -7.05 9.89
N LEU A 92 1.27 -6.14 9.06
CA LEU A 92 2.03 -5.60 7.95
C LEU A 92 3.27 -4.84 8.45
N LEU A 93 3.12 -4.06 9.51
CA LEU A 93 4.22 -3.29 10.09
C LEU A 93 5.30 -4.18 10.70
N GLN A 94 4.94 -5.34 11.24
CA GLN A 94 5.90 -6.28 11.81
C GLN A 94 6.90 -6.81 10.78
N LYS A 95 6.51 -6.87 9.51
CA LYS A 95 7.35 -7.37 8.41
C LYS A 95 7.85 -6.25 7.50
N ALA A 96 7.49 -5.00 7.80
CA ALA A 96 7.78 -3.87 6.92
C ALA A 96 9.28 -3.66 6.72
N ASP A 97 9.62 -3.24 5.49
CA ASP A 97 10.95 -2.72 5.19
C ASP A 97 10.91 -1.21 5.40
N THR A 98 11.71 -0.71 6.33
CA THR A 98 11.78 0.72 6.62
C THR A 98 12.91 1.34 5.81
N ILE A 99 12.55 2.22 4.87
CA ILE A 99 13.51 2.90 4.00
C ILE A 99 13.29 4.40 4.16
N GLU A 100 14.34 5.13 4.51
CA GLU A 100 14.25 6.58 4.79
C GLU A 100 13.15 6.90 5.82
N TRP A 101 13.03 6.07 6.87
CA TRP A 101 12.05 6.21 7.96
C TRP A 101 10.60 5.94 7.54
N ILE A 102 10.38 5.50 6.31
CA ILE A 102 9.05 5.18 5.78
C ILE A 102 8.84 3.66 5.82
N PRO A 103 7.74 3.17 6.43
CA PRO A 103 7.45 1.74 6.43
C PRO A 103 6.79 1.33 5.11
N PHE A 104 7.45 0.45 4.38
CA PHE A 104 6.91 -0.18 3.17
C PHE A 104 6.53 -1.62 3.49
N ALA A 105 5.37 -2.07 3.04
CA ALA A 105 5.00 -3.48 3.20
C ALA A 105 6.08 -4.35 2.55
N SER A 106 6.36 -5.51 3.16
CA SER A 106 7.38 -6.42 2.64
C SER A 106 7.00 -6.88 1.24
N LEU A 107 8.00 -7.18 0.42
CA LEU A 107 7.75 -7.72 -0.93
C LEU A 107 6.99 -9.03 -0.87
N GLU A 108 7.19 -9.83 0.17
CA GLU A 108 6.43 -11.07 0.39
C GLU A 108 4.95 -10.77 0.56
N ASP A 109 4.60 -9.78 1.39
CA ASP A 109 3.21 -9.38 1.59
C ASP A 109 2.61 -8.79 0.31
N ILE A 110 3.37 -7.97 -0.41
CA ILE A 110 2.92 -7.41 -1.69
C ILE A 110 2.67 -8.53 -2.72
N LEU A 111 3.53 -9.54 -2.74
CA LEU A 111 3.34 -10.71 -3.61
C LEU A 111 2.02 -11.42 -3.29
N GLN A 112 1.73 -11.63 -2.00
CA GLN A 112 0.49 -12.26 -1.57
C GLN A 112 -0.75 -11.45 -1.97
N PHE A 113 -0.71 -10.11 -1.81
CA PHE A 113 -1.80 -9.25 -2.25
C PHE A 113 -2.04 -9.38 -3.76
N LYS A 114 -0.97 -9.32 -4.56
CA LYS A 114 -1.09 -9.37 -6.02
C LYS A 114 -1.61 -10.72 -6.50
N ILE A 115 -1.20 -11.80 -5.86
CA ILE A 115 -1.72 -13.14 -6.15
C ILE A 115 -3.20 -13.22 -5.77
N ALA A 116 -3.58 -12.70 -4.60
CA ALA A 116 -4.96 -12.73 -4.13
C ALA A 116 -5.89 -11.92 -5.03
N TYR A 117 -5.47 -10.74 -5.48
CA TYR A 117 -6.26 -9.92 -6.40
C TYR A 117 -6.43 -10.57 -7.77
N ASP A 118 -5.45 -11.37 -8.19
CA ASP A 118 -5.53 -12.20 -9.41
C ASP A 118 -5.93 -11.39 -10.64
N LYS A 119 -5.27 -10.24 -10.85
CA LYS A 119 -5.50 -9.37 -12.00
C LYS A 119 -4.37 -9.53 -13.02
N PRO A 120 -4.70 -9.61 -14.34
CA PRO A 120 -3.65 -9.73 -15.37
C PRO A 120 -2.58 -8.65 -15.29
N LYS A 121 -2.95 -7.44 -14.87
CA LYS A 121 -2.01 -6.32 -14.75
C LYS A 121 -0.90 -6.56 -13.71
N HIS A 122 -1.09 -7.53 -12.82
CA HIS A 122 -0.09 -7.84 -11.78
C HIS A 122 0.92 -8.91 -12.19
N ALA A 123 0.75 -9.55 -13.36
CA ALA A 123 1.59 -10.66 -13.76
C ALA A 123 3.08 -10.32 -13.81
N GLN A 124 3.43 -9.17 -14.38
CA GLN A 124 4.84 -8.74 -14.45
C GLN A 124 5.42 -8.44 -13.06
N ASP A 125 4.62 -7.80 -12.21
CA ASP A 125 5.07 -7.47 -10.84
C ASP A 125 5.31 -8.75 -10.04
N ILE A 126 4.42 -9.74 -10.17
CA ILE A 126 4.56 -11.04 -9.50
C ILE A 126 5.88 -11.70 -9.92
N GLU A 127 6.18 -11.74 -11.21
CA GLU A 127 7.42 -12.33 -11.70
C GLU A 127 8.65 -11.59 -11.18
N LYS A 128 8.64 -10.26 -11.19
CA LYS A 128 9.74 -9.45 -10.68
C LYS A 128 9.98 -9.70 -9.19
N ILE A 129 8.92 -9.78 -8.41
CA ILE A 129 9.04 -10.00 -6.97
C ILE A 129 9.61 -11.40 -6.71
N LYS A 130 9.08 -12.42 -7.38
CA LYS A 130 9.58 -13.79 -7.23
C LYS A 130 11.07 -13.89 -7.57
N GLU A 131 11.48 -13.27 -8.66
CA GLU A 131 12.87 -13.25 -9.09
C GLU A 131 13.75 -12.56 -8.05
N TYR A 132 13.31 -11.40 -7.54
CA TYR A 132 14.04 -10.68 -6.51
C TYR A 132 14.20 -11.51 -5.24
N LEU A 133 13.13 -12.15 -4.76
CA LEU A 133 13.15 -12.96 -3.54
C LEU A 133 14.05 -14.18 -3.71
N ASN A 134 14.05 -14.80 -4.89
CA ASN A 134 14.91 -15.96 -5.16
C ASN A 134 16.40 -15.58 -5.20
N ASN A 135 16.72 -14.37 -5.63
CA ASN A 135 18.11 -13.92 -5.77
C ASN A 135 18.66 -13.23 -4.52
N SER A 136 17.83 -13.02 -3.49
CA SER A 136 18.20 -12.27 -2.29
C SER A 136 18.71 -13.18 -1.15
N HIS A 137 18.90 -14.46 -1.40
CA HIS A 137 19.32 -15.43 -0.39
C HIS A 137 20.79 -15.78 -0.51
#